data_70e568d028695d9f3334058d0417ab18
#
_entry.id   70e568d028695d9f3334058d0417ab18
#
_cell.length_a   1.000
_cell.length_b   1.000
_cell.length_c   1.000
_cell.angle_alpha   90.00
_cell.angle_beta   90.00
_cell.angle_gamma   90.00
#
_symmetry.space_group_name_H-M   'P 1'
#
loop_
_entity.id
_entity.type
_entity.pdbx_description
1 polymer ?
#
loop_
_entity_poly.entity_id
_entity_poly.type
_entity_poly.pdbx_seq_one_letter_code
_entity_poly.pdbx_strand_id
1 'polypeptide(L)'
;PEPGATDKELDSLSAFLCDQLERKRLPKPMLALCKYMAELVDEDGYLTQEDLDGLTEMKIPQTMVDQALDTIQSLEPAGVGARDLSECLVLQLSRRKDNVPYAMDIAARFLTELSRSHYGPITKALGASISEIQAAEKAIAALDPHPGQAFQPAEPTLYVRPDVFVVELEGELQVLLNEYYLPKVTVNPYYSSMAKESDDPEAHTYLKEKLRQTKWLLDSLER
;
A
#
# COMPACT_ATOMS: atom_id res chain seq x y z
N PRO A 1 -32.29 -3.36 14.95
CA PRO A 1 -31.20 -2.95 15.79
C PRO A 1 -29.95 -2.91 14.90
N GLU A 2 -29.51 -1.69 14.62
CA GLU A 2 -28.27 -1.44 13.90
C GLU A 2 -27.10 -1.92 14.76
N PRO A 3 -26.11 -2.64 14.24
CA PRO A 3 -24.91 -2.97 14.97
C PRO A 3 -24.10 -1.69 15.21
N GLY A 4 -23.70 -1.52 16.47
CA GLY A 4 -23.27 -0.31 17.10
C GLY A 4 -22.17 0.49 16.42
N ALA A 5 -22.36 1.79 16.51
CA ALA A 5 -21.44 2.85 16.10
C ALA A 5 -20.15 2.96 16.95
N THR A 6 -19.83 1.95 17.74
CA THR A 6 -18.67 1.94 18.66
C THR A 6 -17.39 1.36 18.07
N ASP A 7 -17.45 0.62 16.96
CA ASP A 7 -16.23 0.02 16.37
C ASP A 7 -15.55 0.89 15.30
N LYS A 8 -16.21 1.96 14.82
CA LYS A 8 -15.66 2.83 13.77
C LYS A 8 -14.74 3.96 14.25
N GLU A 9 -14.77 4.30 15.56
CA GLU A 9 -13.92 5.36 16.11
C GLU A 9 -12.49 4.89 16.47
N LEU A 10 -12.26 3.59 16.58
CA LEU A 10 -10.93 3.01 16.83
C LEU A 10 -10.14 2.67 15.55
N ASP A 11 -10.74 2.89 14.38
CA ASP A 11 -10.15 2.51 13.09
C ASP A 11 -9.05 3.47 12.61
N SER A 12 -8.83 4.63 13.26
CA SER A 12 -7.74 5.53 12.90
C SER A 12 -6.55 5.38 13.85
N LEU A 13 -5.33 5.48 13.29
CA LEU A 13 -4.10 5.44 14.07
C LEU A 13 -4.11 6.48 15.20
N SER A 14 -4.55 7.71 14.92
CA SER A 14 -4.61 8.80 15.91
C SER A 14 -5.56 8.48 17.08
N ALA A 15 -6.73 7.90 16.81
CA ALA A 15 -7.67 7.48 17.85
C ALA A 15 -7.07 6.36 18.73
N PHE A 16 -6.38 5.39 18.11
CA PHE A 16 -5.70 4.31 18.81
C PHE A 16 -4.56 4.83 19.71
N LEU A 17 -3.77 5.79 19.24
CA LEU A 17 -2.73 6.44 20.03
C LEU A 17 -3.32 7.25 21.20
N CYS A 18 -4.41 8.00 20.96
CA CYS A 18 -5.08 8.76 21.99
C CYS A 18 -5.64 7.87 23.13
N ASP A 19 -6.22 6.72 22.79
CA ASP A 19 -6.70 5.75 23.78
C ASP A 19 -5.55 5.21 24.66
N GLN A 20 -4.39 4.91 24.05
CA GLN A 20 -3.21 4.51 24.81
C GLN A 20 -2.68 5.64 25.71
N LEU A 21 -2.69 6.89 25.24
CA LEU A 21 -2.25 8.06 26.03
C LEU A 21 -3.16 8.30 27.25
N GLU A 22 -4.46 8.09 27.13
CA GLU A 22 -5.39 8.22 28.24
C GLU A 22 -5.16 7.20 29.36
N ARG A 23 -4.69 6.02 29.01
CA ARG A 23 -4.30 4.98 29.96
C ARG A 23 -3.00 5.30 30.70
N LYS A 24 -2.15 6.19 30.15
CA LYS A 24 -0.94 6.69 30.80
C LYS A 24 -1.28 7.83 31.75
N ARG A 25 -0.78 7.78 33.01
CA ARG A 25 -0.98 8.82 34.01
C ARG A 25 -0.05 10.02 33.75
N LEU A 26 -0.33 10.78 32.70
CA LEU A 26 0.44 11.97 32.32
C LEU A 26 -0.15 13.24 32.93
N PRO A 27 0.68 14.28 33.21
CA PRO A 27 0.19 15.62 33.56
C PRO A 27 -0.71 16.18 32.45
N LYS A 28 -1.77 16.92 32.79
CA LYS A 28 -2.73 17.45 31.81
C LYS A 28 -2.07 18.21 30.63
N PRO A 29 -1.07 19.11 30.87
CA PRO A 29 -0.43 19.80 29.76
C PRO A 29 0.33 18.85 28.81
N MET A 30 1.01 17.85 29.37
CA MET A 30 1.74 16.84 28.61
C MET A 30 0.78 15.97 27.81
N LEU A 31 -0.32 15.53 28.41
CA LEU A 31 -1.35 14.74 27.73
C LEU A 31 -1.96 15.50 26.55
N ALA A 32 -2.24 16.80 26.73
CA ALA A 32 -2.77 17.64 25.65
C ALA A 32 -1.77 17.76 24.48
N LEU A 33 -0.47 17.95 24.79
CA LEU A 33 0.58 18.01 23.79
C LEU A 33 0.73 16.67 23.06
N CYS A 34 0.78 15.55 23.79
CA CYS A 34 0.88 14.23 23.18
C CYS A 34 -0.33 13.90 22.27
N LYS A 35 -1.55 14.29 22.67
CA LYS A 35 -2.74 14.12 21.82
C LYS A 35 -2.65 14.94 20.54
N TYR A 36 -2.23 16.19 20.64
CA TYR A 36 -2.02 17.03 19.48
C TYR A 36 -0.96 16.46 18.54
N MET A 37 0.18 15.98 19.07
CA MET A 37 1.20 15.32 18.27
C MET A 37 0.71 14.00 17.65
N ALA A 38 -0.15 13.24 18.34
CA ALA A 38 -0.75 12.03 17.80
C ALA A 38 -1.70 12.30 16.61
N GLU A 39 -2.30 13.50 16.53
CA GLU A 39 -3.09 13.95 15.39
C GLU A 39 -2.21 14.39 14.20
N LEU A 40 -0.94 14.79 14.45
CA LEU A 40 0.01 15.16 13.41
C LEU A 40 0.72 13.95 12.79
N VAL A 41 0.65 12.77 13.44
CA VAL A 41 1.22 11.54 12.88
C VAL A 41 0.52 11.23 11.56
N ASP A 42 1.32 10.98 10.51
CA ASP A 42 0.81 10.66 9.19
C ASP A 42 0.21 9.23 9.10
N GLU A 43 -0.34 8.91 7.93
CA GLU A 43 -0.97 7.61 7.67
C GLU A 43 0.03 6.44 7.73
N ASP A 44 1.32 6.68 7.52
CA ASP A 44 2.38 5.69 7.61
C ASP A 44 2.92 5.53 9.04
N GLY A 45 2.58 6.45 9.93
CA GLY A 45 2.98 6.44 11.34
C GLY A 45 4.18 7.33 11.66
N TYR A 46 4.57 8.23 10.76
CA TYR A 46 5.68 9.16 10.95
C TYR A 46 5.23 10.51 11.49
N LEU A 47 6.17 11.19 12.16
CA LEU A 47 6.02 12.56 12.63
C LEU A 47 7.24 13.35 12.12
N THR A 48 7.03 14.18 11.11
CA THR A 48 8.14 14.84 10.43
C THR A 48 8.84 15.90 11.30
N GLN A 49 10.09 16.23 10.95
CA GLN A 49 10.81 17.28 11.66
C GLN A 49 10.12 18.65 11.48
N GLU A 50 9.45 18.88 10.35
CA GLU A 50 8.70 20.12 10.10
C GLU A 50 7.53 20.29 11.08
N ASP A 51 6.83 19.20 11.43
CA ASP A 51 5.75 19.20 12.42
C ASP A 51 6.28 19.55 13.82
N LEU A 52 7.46 19.03 14.18
CA LEU A 52 8.11 19.32 15.46
C LEU A 52 8.61 20.77 15.53
N ASP A 53 9.13 21.30 14.45
CA ASP A 53 9.58 22.70 14.36
C ASP A 53 8.39 23.66 14.50
N GLY A 54 7.24 23.32 13.90
CA GLY A 54 5.98 24.06 14.08
C GLY A 54 5.53 24.15 15.55
N LEU A 55 5.73 23.10 16.36
CA LEU A 55 5.45 23.12 17.78
C LEU A 55 6.37 24.08 18.55
N THR A 56 7.63 24.17 18.14
CA THR A 56 8.60 25.08 18.75
C THR A 56 8.26 26.54 18.43
N GLU A 57 7.76 26.83 17.24
CA GLU A 57 7.26 28.16 16.87
C GLU A 57 6.05 28.59 17.71
N MET A 58 5.24 27.66 18.20
CA MET A 58 4.14 27.91 19.16
C MET A 58 4.63 28.23 20.57
N LYS A 59 5.94 28.45 20.78
CA LYS A 59 6.59 28.73 22.06
C LYS A 59 6.46 27.60 23.10
N ILE A 60 6.30 26.38 22.67
CA ILE A 60 6.36 25.21 23.54
C ILE A 60 7.85 24.92 23.83
N PRO A 61 8.23 24.73 25.11
CA PRO A 61 9.62 24.40 25.43
C PRO A 61 10.08 23.12 24.74
N GLN A 62 11.25 23.15 24.10
CA GLN A 62 11.83 21.99 23.39
C GLN A 62 11.88 20.74 24.26
N THR A 63 12.26 20.90 25.54
CA THR A 63 12.30 19.78 26.50
C THR A 63 10.93 19.10 26.67
N MET A 64 9.85 19.83 26.50
CA MET A 64 8.51 19.31 26.63
C MET A 64 8.08 18.60 25.33
N VAL A 65 8.52 19.10 24.18
CA VAL A 65 8.32 18.45 22.87
C VAL A 65 9.08 17.14 22.83
N ASP A 66 10.34 17.11 23.27
CA ASP A 66 11.17 15.90 23.30
C ASP A 66 10.54 14.82 24.21
N GLN A 67 10.08 15.21 25.41
CA GLN A 67 9.40 14.27 26.32
C GLN A 67 8.08 13.74 25.74
N ALA A 68 7.34 14.58 25.02
CA ALA A 68 6.12 14.16 24.37
C ALA A 68 6.42 13.18 23.20
N LEU A 69 7.47 13.46 22.44
CA LEU A 69 7.95 12.58 21.35
C LEU A 69 8.36 11.21 21.92
N ASP A 70 9.20 11.17 22.96
CA ASP A 70 9.57 9.93 23.65
C ASP A 70 8.34 9.14 24.13
N THR A 71 7.34 9.86 24.61
CA THR A 71 6.09 9.27 25.08
C THR A 71 5.33 8.61 23.93
N ILE A 72 5.19 9.29 22.78
CA ILE A 72 4.53 8.76 21.58
C ILE A 72 5.33 7.57 21.02
N GLN A 73 6.62 7.72 20.89
CA GLN A 73 7.52 6.64 20.42
C GLN A 73 7.49 5.41 21.34
N SER A 74 6.99 5.54 22.58
CA SER A 74 6.80 4.41 23.50
C SER A 74 5.45 3.70 23.33
N LEU A 75 4.55 4.18 22.45
CA LEU A 75 3.23 3.59 22.19
C LEU A 75 3.30 2.44 21.17
N GLU A 76 2.19 1.73 21.00
CA GLU A 76 1.98 0.79 19.91
C GLU A 76 1.22 1.47 18.75
N PRO A 77 1.55 1.15 17.51
CA PRO A 77 2.53 0.16 17.04
C PRO A 77 3.98 0.61 17.20
N ALA A 78 4.89 -0.38 17.29
CA ALA A 78 6.32 -0.10 17.44
C ALA A 78 6.86 0.68 16.22
N GLY A 79 7.59 1.77 16.46
CA GLY A 79 8.10 2.64 15.39
C GLY A 79 7.25 3.86 15.08
N VAL A 80 6.05 3.98 15.69
CA VAL A 80 5.19 5.16 15.52
C VAL A 80 5.86 6.42 16.07
N GLY A 81 5.62 7.57 15.42
CA GLY A 81 6.21 8.85 15.79
C GLY A 81 7.70 8.98 15.48
N ALA A 82 8.24 8.12 14.63
CA ALA A 82 9.58 8.27 14.08
C ALA A 82 9.63 9.43 13.07
N ARG A 83 10.77 10.11 12.99
CA ARG A 83 10.98 11.24 12.05
C ARG A 83 11.36 10.75 10.66
N ASP A 84 12.01 9.62 10.60
CA ASP A 84 12.45 8.96 9.37
C ASP A 84 12.45 7.44 9.49
N LEU A 85 12.67 6.77 8.36
CA LEU A 85 12.73 5.30 8.30
C LEU A 85 13.81 4.72 9.21
N SER A 86 14.97 5.38 9.32
CA SER A 86 16.08 4.94 10.14
C SER A 86 15.66 4.86 11.62
N GLU A 87 15.06 5.93 12.12
CA GLU A 87 14.55 5.99 13.49
C GLU A 87 13.42 4.98 13.73
N CYS A 88 12.50 4.81 12.79
CA CYS A 88 11.42 3.83 12.86
C CYS A 88 11.96 2.41 13.07
N LEU A 89 12.93 2.01 12.26
CA LEU A 89 13.55 0.69 12.36
C LEU A 89 14.33 0.51 13.66
N VAL A 90 15.07 1.55 14.10
CA VAL A 90 15.79 1.53 15.38
C VAL A 90 14.83 1.39 16.56
N LEU A 91 13.71 2.11 16.57
CA LEU A 91 12.68 1.99 17.60
C LEU A 91 12.09 0.57 17.66
N GLN A 92 11.81 -0.03 16.52
CA GLN A 92 11.33 -1.41 16.46
C GLN A 92 12.37 -2.40 16.93
N LEU A 93 13.63 -2.26 16.51
CA LEU A 93 14.74 -3.11 16.97
C LEU A 93 14.95 -3.02 18.47
N SER A 94 14.84 -1.81 19.06
CA SER A 94 15.01 -1.60 20.50
C SER A 94 13.96 -2.34 21.35
N ARG A 95 12.77 -2.60 20.79
CA ARG A 95 11.67 -3.32 21.47
C ARG A 95 11.73 -4.84 21.25
N ARG A 96 12.50 -5.31 20.26
CA ARG A 96 12.66 -6.75 20.02
C ARG A 96 13.49 -7.38 21.13
N LYS A 97 13.10 -8.59 21.51
CA LYS A 97 13.87 -9.40 22.47
C LYS A 97 15.11 -10.04 21.84
N ASP A 98 15.09 -10.19 20.52
CA ASP A 98 16.18 -10.78 19.75
C ASP A 98 17.24 -9.71 19.50
N ASN A 99 18.28 -9.71 20.33
CA ASN A 99 19.40 -8.79 20.15
C ASN A 99 20.32 -9.31 19.03
N VAL A 100 20.05 -8.88 17.79
CA VAL A 100 20.91 -9.19 16.64
C VAL A 100 22.07 -8.21 16.62
N PRO A 101 23.34 -8.68 16.69
CA PRO A 101 24.50 -7.79 16.68
C PRO A 101 24.50 -6.86 15.47
N TYR A 102 24.90 -5.62 15.67
CA TYR A 102 25.03 -4.58 14.66
C TYR A 102 23.74 -4.13 13.95
N ALA A 103 22.59 -4.78 14.17
CA ALA A 103 21.35 -4.44 13.47
C ALA A 103 20.91 -2.98 13.72
N MET A 104 21.03 -2.50 14.96
CA MET A 104 20.68 -1.10 15.30
C MET A 104 21.65 -0.10 14.67
N ASP A 105 22.96 -0.38 14.68
CA ASP A 105 23.97 0.49 14.08
C ASP A 105 23.81 0.55 12.55
N ILE A 106 23.49 -0.57 11.93
CA ILE A 106 23.23 -0.65 10.49
C ILE A 106 21.95 0.12 10.14
N ALA A 107 20.86 -0.07 10.89
CA ALA A 107 19.62 0.66 10.69
C ALA A 107 19.80 2.18 10.91
N ALA A 108 20.64 2.59 11.86
CA ALA A 108 20.87 3.99 12.15
C ALA A 108 21.73 4.73 11.10
N ARG A 109 22.69 4.05 10.44
CA ARG A 109 23.75 4.72 9.68
C ARG A 109 24.02 4.17 8.29
N PHE A 110 23.65 2.92 8.02
CA PHE A 110 24.08 2.21 6.82
C PHE A 110 22.94 1.63 5.99
N LEU A 111 21.72 2.16 6.12
CA LEU A 111 20.57 1.69 5.34
C LEU A 111 20.78 1.83 3.84
N THR A 112 21.40 2.93 3.40
CA THR A 112 21.68 3.18 1.98
C THR A 112 22.68 2.18 1.42
N GLU A 113 23.74 1.86 2.17
CA GLU A 113 24.73 0.87 1.79
C GLU A 113 24.14 -0.54 1.79
N LEU A 114 23.30 -0.83 2.79
CA LEU A 114 22.61 -2.11 2.92
C LEU A 114 21.66 -2.34 1.74
N SER A 115 20.87 -1.35 1.35
CA SER A 115 19.92 -1.44 0.22
C SER A 115 20.61 -1.71 -1.12
N ARG A 116 21.88 -1.31 -1.25
CA ARG A 116 22.72 -1.56 -2.42
C ARG A 116 23.55 -2.84 -2.30
N SER A 117 23.37 -3.62 -1.22
CA SER A 117 24.20 -4.79 -0.89
C SER A 117 25.70 -4.50 -0.83
N HIS A 118 26.07 -3.27 -0.47
CA HIS A 118 27.44 -2.83 -0.32
C HIS A 118 27.97 -3.16 1.09
N TYR A 119 28.27 -4.41 1.36
CA TYR A 119 28.73 -4.84 2.69
C TYR A 119 30.15 -4.39 3.05
N GLY A 120 31.00 -4.06 2.06
CA GLY A 120 32.39 -3.67 2.28
C GLY A 120 32.61 -2.45 3.19
N PRO A 121 31.89 -1.32 2.99
CA PRO A 121 31.95 -0.18 3.90
C PRO A 121 31.45 -0.52 5.31
N ILE A 122 30.40 -1.33 5.43
CA ILE A 122 29.79 -1.74 6.70
C ILE A 122 30.73 -2.60 7.51
N THR A 123 31.37 -3.61 6.88
CA THR A 123 32.38 -4.48 7.54
C THR A 123 33.56 -3.68 8.04
N LYS A 124 34.04 -2.69 7.27
CA LYS A 124 35.16 -1.83 7.68
C LYS A 124 34.81 -0.90 8.84
N ALA A 125 33.58 -0.37 8.85
CA ALA A 125 33.13 0.58 9.86
C ALA A 125 32.81 -0.11 11.20
N LEU A 126 32.18 -1.29 11.16
CA LEU A 126 31.71 -2.00 12.36
C LEU A 126 32.63 -3.14 12.80
N GLY A 127 33.61 -3.53 11.97
CA GLY A 127 34.48 -4.70 12.24
C GLY A 127 33.70 -6.03 12.19
N ALA A 128 32.48 -6.02 11.61
CA ALA A 128 31.61 -7.18 11.57
C ALA A 128 31.95 -8.10 10.39
N SER A 129 31.70 -9.39 10.53
CA SER A 129 31.77 -10.35 9.43
C SER A 129 30.59 -10.22 8.47
N ILE A 130 30.75 -10.66 7.24
CA ILE A 130 29.66 -10.62 6.23
C ILE A 130 28.44 -11.42 6.71
N SER A 131 28.66 -12.54 7.41
CA SER A 131 27.57 -13.37 7.95
C SER A 131 26.76 -12.64 9.03
N GLU A 132 27.40 -11.84 9.86
CA GLU A 132 26.71 -11.02 10.88
C GLU A 132 25.90 -9.90 10.23
N ILE A 133 26.44 -9.26 9.18
CA ILE A 133 25.70 -8.23 8.43
C ILE A 133 24.49 -8.84 7.74
N GLN A 134 24.61 -10.02 7.13
CA GLN A 134 23.47 -10.71 6.53
C GLN A 134 22.41 -11.15 7.55
N ALA A 135 22.83 -11.50 8.77
CA ALA A 135 21.88 -11.77 9.85
C ALA A 135 21.14 -10.50 10.28
N ALA A 136 21.86 -9.38 10.38
CA ALA A 136 21.27 -8.06 10.68
C ALA A 136 20.32 -7.60 9.56
N GLU A 137 20.70 -7.78 8.29
CA GLU A 137 19.84 -7.50 7.11
C GLU A 137 18.52 -8.25 7.18
N LYS A 138 18.55 -9.55 7.46
CA LYS A 138 17.33 -10.35 7.62
C LYS A 138 16.46 -9.86 8.79
N ALA A 139 17.10 -9.45 9.90
CA ALA A 139 16.37 -8.90 11.04
C ALA A 139 15.70 -7.56 10.71
N ILE A 140 16.38 -6.69 9.96
CA ILE A 140 15.87 -5.39 9.51
C ILE A 140 14.77 -5.61 8.47
N ALA A 141 14.95 -6.49 7.50
CA ALA A 141 13.95 -6.79 6.46
C ALA A 141 12.64 -7.41 7.03
N ALA A 142 12.68 -7.94 8.24
CA ALA A 142 11.51 -8.47 8.93
C ALA A 142 10.73 -7.40 9.74
N LEU A 143 11.17 -6.15 9.72
CA LEU A 143 10.49 -5.03 10.37
C LEU A 143 9.47 -4.39 9.44
N ASP A 144 8.55 -3.62 10.03
CA ASP A 144 7.53 -2.91 9.29
C ASP A 144 7.97 -1.45 9.06
N PRO A 145 8.24 -1.03 7.82
CA PRO A 145 8.61 0.35 7.52
C PRO A 145 7.45 1.33 7.67
N HIS A 146 6.19 0.88 7.66
CA HIS A 146 4.98 1.72 7.71
C HIS A 146 4.01 1.25 8.80
N PRO A 147 4.34 1.48 10.08
CA PRO A 147 3.56 0.94 11.20
C PRO A 147 2.11 1.46 11.26
N GLY A 148 1.82 2.59 10.59
CA GLY A 148 0.47 3.15 10.51
C GLY A 148 -0.45 2.45 9.51
N GLN A 149 0.07 1.74 8.52
CA GLN A 149 -0.74 1.15 7.45
C GLN A 149 -1.79 0.13 7.94
N ALA A 150 -1.54 -0.51 9.07
CA ALA A 150 -2.51 -1.45 9.67
C ALA A 150 -3.84 -0.77 10.07
N PHE A 151 -3.85 0.55 10.22
CA PHE A 151 -5.01 1.37 10.61
C PHE A 151 -5.66 2.09 9.42
N GLN A 152 -5.10 1.95 8.23
CA GLN A 152 -5.73 2.51 7.04
C GLN A 152 -6.96 1.67 6.67
N PRO A 153 -8.09 2.33 6.35
CA PRO A 153 -9.22 1.60 5.79
C PRO A 153 -8.76 0.92 4.50
N ALA A 154 -9.05 -0.37 4.38
CA ALA A 154 -8.75 -1.09 3.15
C ALA A 154 -9.38 -0.32 1.98
N GLU A 155 -8.56 0.33 1.16
CA GLU A 155 -9.07 0.96 -0.06
C GLU A 155 -9.81 -0.11 -0.86
N PRO A 156 -11.03 0.20 -1.33
CA PRO A 156 -11.74 -0.75 -2.16
C PRO A 156 -10.85 -1.06 -3.36
N THR A 157 -10.38 -2.29 -3.44
CA THR A 157 -9.54 -2.75 -4.54
C THR A 157 -10.33 -2.54 -5.83
N LEU A 158 -9.99 -1.50 -6.59
CA LEU A 158 -10.54 -1.31 -7.93
C LEU A 158 -10.01 -2.47 -8.77
N TYR A 159 -10.86 -3.48 -8.96
CA TYR A 159 -10.56 -4.58 -9.87
C TYR A 159 -10.46 -4.02 -11.29
N VAL A 160 -9.25 -3.73 -11.70
CA VAL A 160 -8.97 -3.44 -13.11
C VAL A 160 -9.10 -4.75 -13.87
N ARG A 161 -10.07 -4.81 -14.76
CA ARG A 161 -10.28 -5.99 -15.62
C ARG A 161 -9.23 -5.94 -16.72
N PRO A 162 -8.38 -6.96 -16.85
CA PRO A 162 -7.39 -6.98 -17.91
C PRO A 162 -8.07 -7.23 -19.27
N ASP A 163 -7.72 -6.47 -20.29
CA ASP A 163 -8.15 -6.69 -21.66
C ASP A 163 -7.37 -7.83 -22.35
N VAL A 164 -6.16 -8.08 -21.84
CA VAL A 164 -5.22 -9.06 -22.40
C VAL A 164 -4.55 -9.86 -21.30
N PHE A 165 -4.40 -11.16 -21.48
CA PHE A 165 -3.58 -12.04 -20.66
C PHE A 165 -2.33 -12.45 -21.41
N VAL A 166 -1.17 -12.38 -20.78
CA VAL A 166 0.06 -12.96 -21.28
C VAL A 166 0.33 -14.23 -20.46
N VAL A 167 0.27 -15.38 -21.09
CA VAL A 167 0.49 -16.68 -20.46
C VAL A 167 1.70 -17.37 -21.09
N GLU A 168 2.46 -18.08 -20.29
CA GLU A 168 3.54 -18.94 -20.78
C GLU A 168 3.01 -20.36 -20.96
N LEU A 169 2.98 -20.84 -22.19
CA LEU A 169 2.59 -22.19 -22.56
C LEU A 169 3.76 -22.87 -23.26
N GLU A 170 4.20 -23.99 -22.71
CA GLU A 170 5.31 -24.81 -23.29
C GLU A 170 6.63 -24.03 -23.49
N GLY A 171 6.87 -22.97 -22.67
CA GLY A 171 8.08 -22.12 -22.77
C GLY A 171 7.95 -20.97 -23.78
N GLU A 172 6.79 -20.79 -24.43
CA GLU A 172 6.49 -19.66 -25.29
C GLU A 172 5.45 -18.73 -24.65
N LEU A 173 5.65 -17.41 -24.78
CA LEU A 173 4.71 -16.41 -24.31
C LEU A 173 3.59 -16.25 -25.34
N GLN A 174 2.37 -16.53 -24.92
CA GLN A 174 1.17 -16.35 -25.73
C GLN A 174 0.30 -15.22 -25.17
N VAL A 175 -0.23 -14.41 -26.09
CA VAL A 175 -1.14 -13.30 -25.78
C VAL A 175 -2.57 -13.75 -26.02
N LEU A 176 -3.39 -13.75 -24.97
CA LEU A 176 -4.81 -14.10 -25.02
C LEU A 176 -5.64 -12.85 -24.78
N LEU A 177 -6.58 -12.54 -25.68
CA LEU A 177 -7.56 -11.48 -25.49
C LEU A 177 -8.64 -11.93 -24.49
N ASN A 178 -9.07 -11.00 -23.65
CA ASN A 178 -10.17 -11.25 -22.71
C ASN A 178 -11.53 -11.03 -23.40
N GLU A 179 -11.95 -12.00 -24.21
CA GLU A 179 -13.22 -11.95 -24.93
C GLU A 179 -14.45 -12.21 -24.03
N TYR A 180 -14.27 -12.48 -22.74
CA TYR A 180 -15.36 -12.85 -21.83
C TYR A 180 -16.47 -11.80 -21.75
N TYR A 181 -16.13 -10.52 -21.94
CA TYR A 181 -17.07 -9.41 -21.85
C TYR A 181 -17.53 -8.86 -23.21
N LEU A 182 -16.97 -9.34 -24.31
CA LEU A 182 -17.43 -8.95 -25.62
C LEU A 182 -18.71 -9.74 -25.94
N PRO A 183 -19.84 -9.09 -26.20
CA PRO A 183 -21.05 -9.79 -26.59
C PRO A 183 -20.78 -10.47 -27.95
N LYS A 184 -20.86 -11.80 -27.99
CA LYS A 184 -20.78 -12.55 -29.25
C LYS A 184 -22.00 -12.21 -30.11
N VAL A 185 -21.84 -11.28 -31.03
CA VAL A 185 -22.88 -10.87 -31.97
C VAL A 185 -22.74 -11.76 -33.21
N THR A 186 -23.76 -12.54 -33.50
CA THR A 186 -23.80 -13.41 -34.67
C THR A 186 -25.01 -13.12 -35.54
N VAL A 187 -24.86 -13.28 -36.84
CA VAL A 187 -26.00 -13.17 -37.76
C VAL A 187 -26.87 -14.41 -37.60
N ASN A 188 -28.18 -14.22 -37.37
CA ASN A 188 -29.09 -15.36 -37.28
C ASN A 188 -29.14 -16.13 -38.63
N PRO A 189 -28.81 -17.43 -38.65
CA PRO A 189 -28.77 -18.23 -39.88
C PRO A 189 -30.08 -18.22 -40.66
N TYR A 190 -31.22 -18.04 -39.98
CA TYR A 190 -32.54 -18.00 -40.57
C TYR A 190 -32.66 -16.91 -41.65
N TYR A 191 -32.14 -15.71 -41.39
CA TYR A 191 -32.17 -14.62 -42.37
C TYR A 191 -31.24 -14.87 -43.57
N SER A 192 -30.19 -15.63 -43.35
CA SER A 192 -29.25 -16.02 -44.40
C SER A 192 -29.85 -17.08 -45.33
N SER A 193 -30.68 -18.02 -44.82
CA SER A 193 -31.42 -18.98 -45.62
C SER A 193 -32.61 -18.33 -46.34
N MET A 194 -33.34 -17.50 -45.64
CA MET A 194 -34.49 -16.75 -46.20
C MET A 194 -34.06 -15.86 -47.38
N ALA A 195 -32.89 -15.22 -47.29
CA ALA A 195 -32.33 -14.44 -48.39
C ALA A 195 -31.96 -15.27 -49.61
N LYS A 196 -31.75 -16.59 -49.51
CA LYS A 196 -31.47 -17.50 -50.61
C LYS A 196 -32.70 -18.14 -51.24
N GLU A 197 -33.76 -18.33 -50.44
CA GLU A 197 -34.96 -19.07 -50.78
C GLU A 197 -36.17 -18.18 -51.15
N SER A 198 -36.03 -16.85 -51.01
CA SER A 198 -37.11 -15.90 -51.30
C SER A 198 -37.33 -15.78 -52.81
N ASP A 199 -38.54 -16.11 -53.27
CA ASP A 199 -39.01 -15.97 -54.66
C ASP A 199 -39.40 -14.52 -55.02
N ASP A 200 -39.51 -13.64 -54.00
CA ASP A 200 -39.83 -12.23 -54.16
C ASP A 200 -38.56 -11.41 -54.42
N PRO A 201 -38.39 -10.78 -55.60
CA PRO A 201 -37.21 -10.04 -55.94
C PRO A 201 -36.95 -8.79 -55.09
N GLU A 202 -38.01 -8.16 -54.56
CA GLU A 202 -37.84 -7.01 -53.66
C GLU A 202 -37.37 -7.43 -52.28
N ALA A 203 -37.97 -8.48 -51.72
CA ALA A 203 -37.55 -9.05 -50.42
C ALA A 203 -36.12 -9.59 -50.47
N HIS A 204 -35.75 -10.27 -51.55
CA HIS A 204 -34.40 -10.76 -51.76
C HIS A 204 -33.35 -9.64 -51.77
N THR A 205 -33.63 -8.57 -52.52
CA THR A 205 -32.72 -7.42 -52.62
C THR A 205 -32.55 -6.73 -51.26
N TYR A 206 -33.66 -6.51 -50.53
CA TYR A 206 -33.65 -5.93 -49.20
C TYR A 206 -32.83 -6.77 -48.18
N LEU A 207 -33.10 -8.06 -48.11
CA LEU A 207 -32.40 -8.96 -47.18
C LEU A 207 -30.91 -9.04 -47.49
N LYS A 208 -30.54 -9.07 -48.74
CA LYS A 208 -29.14 -9.12 -49.19
C LYS A 208 -28.37 -7.85 -48.81
N GLU A 209 -29.03 -6.70 -48.95
CA GLU A 209 -28.44 -5.41 -48.53
C GLU A 209 -28.28 -5.31 -47.03
N LYS A 210 -29.28 -5.74 -46.23
CA LYS A 210 -29.22 -5.77 -44.78
C LYS A 210 -28.15 -6.75 -44.26
N LEU A 211 -27.99 -7.92 -44.84
CA LEU A 211 -26.94 -8.87 -44.51
C LEU A 211 -25.54 -8.32 -44.81
N ARG A 212 -25.40 -7.53 -45.89
CA ARG A 212 -24.14 -6.87 -46.21
C ARG A 212 -23.80 -5.79 -45.17
N GLN A 213 -24.77 -4.98 -44.78
CA GLN A 213 -24.63 -3.95 -43.74
C GLN A 213 -24.24 -4.59 -42.39
N THR A 214 -24.92 -5.68 -42.03
CA THR A 214 -24.63 -6.41 -40.76
C THR A 214 -23.24 -7.02 -40.75
N LYS A 215 -22.77 -7.62 -41.86
CA LYS A 215 -21.41 -8.12 -41.98
C LYS A 215 -20.37 -7.01 -41.81
N TRP A 216 -20.57 -5.88 -42.47
CA TRP A 216 -19.70 -4.71 -42.32
C TRP A 216 -19.63 -4.22 -40.87
N LEU A 217 -20.78 -4.21 -40.16
CA LEU A 217 -20.84 -3.83 -38.75
C LEU A 217 -20.08 -4.82 -37.86
N LEU A 218 -20.21 -6.14 -38.11
CA LEU A 218 -19.49 -7.17 -37.37
C LEU A 218 -17.97 -7.04 -37.60
N ASP A 219 -17.54 -6.90 -38.86
CA ASP A 219 -16.11 -6.71 -39.19
C ASP A 219 -15.53 -5.43 -38.57
N SER A 220 -16.39 -4.42 -38.29
CA SER A 220 -15.99 -3.18 -37.61
C SER A 220 -15.92 -3.31 -36.09
N LEU A 221 -16.67 -4.25 -35.49
CA LEU A 221 -16.63 -4.56 -34.05
C LEU A 221 -15.47 -5.50 -33.67
N GLU A 222 -15.02 -6.32 -34.63
CA GLU A 222 -13.89 -7.25 -34.45
C GLU A 222 -12.51 -6.59 -34.63
N ARG A 223 -12.46 -5.32 -35.09
CA ARG A 223 -11.22 -4.54 -35.22
C ARG A 223 -10.88 -3.73 -33.99
#